data_9b6923efc64a72fc4910aa005c10f470
#
_entry.id   9b6923efc64a72fc4910aa005c10f470
#
_cell.length_a   1.000
_cell.length_b   1.000
_cell.length_c   1.000
_cell.angle_alpha   90.00
_cell.angle_beta   90.00
_cell.angle_gamma   90.00
#
_symmetry.space_group_name_H-M   'P 1'
#
loop_
_entity.id
_entity.type
_entity.pdbx_description
1 polymer ?
#
loop_
_entity_poly.entity_id
_entity_poly.type
_entity_poly.pdbx_seq_one_letter_code
_entity_poly.pdbx_strand_id
1 'polypeptide(L)'
;MQLSYSEIWNGIEHLAENQGLSLSALAIKAGLDPTSFNKSKRVGLDGRKRWPSTESMNKLLQATNTSLFEFMELAGEPYQPKPHIIPLLGLAKAGREGYFDSDGYPLGTESWDGIEFPFATSKGIYALEVSGNSMEPAYREGDKLVISPDSEVRKGDRVVVKTASGEVMVKELKHQSARQICLKSLNTQHPDIELNRADVIWMARVIWVSQ
;
A
#
# COMPACT_ATOMS: atom_id res chain seq x y z
N MET A 1 1.34 7.11 -12.17
CA MET A 1 0.33 7.63 -13.10
C MET A 1 0.93 8.82 -13.83
N GLN A 2 0.78 8.90 -15.15
CA GLN A 2 1.29 10.00 -15.94
C GLN A 2 0.14 10.51 -16.80
N LEU A 3 -0.35 11.72 -16.50
CA LEU A 3 -1.39 12.34 -17.30
C LEU A 3 -0.80 12.88 -18.60
N SER A 4 -1.45 12.59 -19.71
CA SER A 4 -1.14 13.16 -21.01
C SER A 4 -1.66 14.59 -21.14
N TYR A 5 -1.15 15.31 -22.12
CA TYR A 5 -1.62 16.65 -22.45
C TYR A 5 -3.12 16.69 -22.74
N SER A 6 -3.64 15.74 -23.50
CA SER A 6 -5.05 15.66 -23.85
C SER A 6 -5.94 15.39 -22.65
N GLU A 7 -5.52 14.48 -21.77
CA GLU A 7 -6.28 14.14 -20.56
C GLU A 7 -6.46 15.35 -19.65
N ILE A 8 -5.42 16.13 -19.41
CA ILE A 8 -5.54 17.33 -18.58
C ILE A 8 -6.53 18.33 -19.15
N TRP A 9 -6.48 18.57 -20.46
CA TRP A 9 -7.43 19.50 -21.07
C TRP A 9 -8.86 18.96 -21.11
N ASN A 10 -9.04 17.66 -21.31
CA ASN A 10 -10.35 17.00 -21.21
C ASN A 10 -10.90 17.10 -19.77
N GLY A 11 -10.06 16.89 -18.76
CA GLY A 11 -10.46 17.06 -17.36
C GLY A 11 -10.97 18.48 -17.05
N ILE A 12 -10.34 19.50 -17.60
CA ILE A 12 -10.81 20.89 -17.46
C ILE A 12 -12.17 21.07 -18.17
N GLU A 13 -12.38 20.49 -19.35
CA GLU A 13 -13.65 20.53 -20.07
C GLU A 13 -14.76 19.82 -19.29
N HIS A 14 -14.52 18.59 -18.83
CA HIS A 14 -15.48 17.84 -18.02
C HIS A 14 -15.79 18.53 -16.69
N LEU A 15 -14.80 19.16 -16.06
CA LEU A 15 -15.03 19.94 -14.85
C LEU A 15 -15.92 21.14 -15.11
N ALA A 16 -15.75 21.84 -16.24
CA ALA A 16 -16.63 22.93 -16.65
C ALA A 16 -18.05 22.44 -16.87
N GLU A 17 -18.23 21.33 -17.59
CA GLU A 17 -19.53 20.69 -17.85
C GLU A 17 -20.22 20.29 -16.53
N ASN A 18 -19.51 19.63 -15.63
CA ASN A 18 -20.05 19.22 -14.33
C ASN A 18 -20.48 20.39 -13.45
N GLN A 19 -19.84 21.56 -13.62
CA GLN A 19 -20.20 22.80 -12.92
C GLN A 19 -21.27 23.60 -13.67
N GLY A 20 -21.73 23.15 -14.85
CA GLY A 20 -22.65 23.90 -15.71
C GLY A 20 -22.07 25.21 -16.24
N LEU A 21 -20.77 25.30 -16.41
CA LEU A 21 -20.03 26.50 -16.80
C LEU A 21 -19.38 26.35 -18.18
N SER A 22 -19.27 27.47 -18.91
CA SER A 22 -18.34 27.54 -20.04
C SER A 22 -16.89 27.59 -19.53
N LEU A 23 -15.92 27.26 -20.40
CA LEU A 23 -14.49 27.36 -20.07
C LEU A 23 -14.08 28.77 -19.64
N SER A 24 -14.66 29.81 -20.28
CA SER A 24 -14.41 31.21 -19.90
C SER A 24 -15.02 31.54 -18.52
N ALA A 25 -16.23 31.06 -18.24
CA ALA A 25 -16.86 31.27 -16.93
C ALA A 25 -16.11 30.52 -15.82
N LEU A 26 -15.62 29.32 -16.12
CA LEU A 26 -14.78 28.54 -15.21
C LEU A 26 -13.45 29.27 -14.91
N ALA A 27 -12.81 29.85 -15.92
CA ALA A 27 -11.59 30.65 -15.73
C ALA A 27 -11.85 31.88 -14.84
N ILE A 28 -12.93 32.62 -15.09
CA ILE A 28 -13.33 33.78 -14.24
C ILE A 28 -13.59 33.32 -12.80
N LYS A 29 -14.33 32.23 -12.60
CA LYS A 29 -14.60 31.64 -11.27
C LYS A 29 -13.30 31.29 -10.53
N ALA A 30 -12.29 30.85 -11.27
CA ALA A 30 -10.96 30.54 -10.72
C ALA A 30 -10.06 31.78 -10.55
N GLY A 31 -10.56 33.00 -10.80
CA GLY A 31 -9.76 34.22 -10.71
C GLY A 31 -8.65 34.31 -11.77
N LEU A 32 -8.91 33.73 -12.95
CA LEU A 32 -8.01 33.71 -14.09
C LEU A 32 -8.56 34.57 -15.25
N ASP A 33 -7.70 34.88 -16.22
CA ASP A 33 -8.16 35.50 -17.47
C ASP A 33 -9.20 34.60 -18.16
N PRO A 34 -10.32 35.16 -18.68
CA PRO A 34 -11.40 34.40 -19.30
C PRO A 34 -10.96 33.49 -20.44
N THR A 35 -9.82 33.77 -21.05
CA THR A 35 -9.28 33.00 -22.19
C THR A 35 -8.32 31.88 -21.75
N SER A 36 -7.99 31.79 -20.46
CA SER A 36 -6.94 30.89 -19.96
C SER A 36 -7.13 29.42 -20.35
N PHE A 37 -8.38 28.96 -20.44
CA PHE A 37 -8.70 27.57 -20.77
C PHE A 37 -9.21 27.37 -22.21
N ASN A 38 -9.23 28.41 -23.02
CA ASN A 38 -9.70 28.35 -24.41
C ASN A 38 -8.80 27.47 -25.28
N LYS A 39 -9.42 26.72 -26.20
CA LYS A 39 -8.69 25.84 -27.15
C LYS A 39 -7.60 26.57 -27.92
N SER A 40 -7.80 27.86 -28.28
CA SER A 40 -6.82 28.70 -28.99
C SER A 40 -5.55 29.00 -28.17
N LYS A 41 -5.59 28.84 -26.85
CA LYS A 41 -4.43 29.06 -25.97
C LYS A 41 -3.63 27.77 -25.66
N ARG A 42 -4.14 26.62 -26.06
CA ARG A 42 -3.52 25.33 -25.79
C ARG A 42 -2.32 25.00 -26.64
N VAL A 43 -2.17 25.74 -27.76
CA VAL A 43 -1.03 25.63 -28.66
C VAL A 43 -0.44 27.02 -28.85
N GLY A 44 0.87 27.15 -28.76
CA GLY A 44 1.58 28.38 -29.01
C GLY A 44 1.67 28.73 -30.51
N LEU A 45 1.99 29.97 -30.84
CA LEU A 45 2.24 30.38 -32.22
C LEU A 45 3.40 29.59 -32.87
N ASP A 46 4.26 29.03 -32.06
CA ASP A 46 5.38 28.15 -32.43
C ASP A 46 4.97 26.67 -32.61
N GLY A 47 3.66 26.38 -32.53
CA GLY A 47 3.12 25.02 -32.61
C GLY A 47 3.35 24.16 -31.37
N ARG A 48 3.98 24.67 -30.31
CA ARG A 48 4.22 23.90 -29.08
C ARG A 48 2.97 23.78 -28.22
N LYS A 49 2.76 22.62 -27.68
CA LYS A 49 1.69 22.33 -26.71
C LYS A 49 1.91 23.15 -25.44
N ARG A 50 0.91 23.87 -25.00
CA ARG A 50 0.92 24.63 -23.73
C ARG A 50 0.11 23.90 -22.69
N TRP A 51 0.75 23.58 -21.60
CA TRP A 51 0.12 22.99 -20.42
C TRP A 51 -0.46 24.09 -19.53
N PRO A 52 -1.57 23.85 -18.83
CA PRO A 52 -1.97 24.78 -17.77
C PRO A 52 -0.88 24.82 -16.70
N SER A 53 -0.64 26.01 -16.14
CA SER A 53 0.34 26.14 -15.06
C SER A 53 -0.19 25.46 -13.78
N THR A 54 0.71 25.04 -12.90
CA THR A 54 0.34 24.50 -11.58
C THR A 54 -0.47 25.50 -10.75
N GLU A 55 -0.18 26.81 -10.89
CA GLU A 55 -0.95 27.88 -10.29
C GLU A 55 -2.38 27.92 -10.82
N SER A 56 -2.56 27.84 -12.15
CA SER A 56 -3.89 27.82 -12.77
C SER A 56 -4.70 26.61 -12.34
N MET A 57 -4.05 25.45 -12.25
CA MET A 57 -4.69 24.22 -11.77
C MET A 57 -5.11 24.35 -10.31
N ASN A 58 -4.25 24.87 -9.45
CA ASN A 58 -4.57 25.05 -8.02
C ASN A 58 -5.76 26.00 -7.83
N LYS A 59 -5.76 27.16 -8.53
CA LYS A 59 -6.89 28.11 -8.50
C LYS A 59 -8.20 27.46 -8.99
N LEU A 60 -8.13 26.68 -10.07
CA LEU A 60 -9.27 25.97 -10.62
C LEU A 60 -9.87 25.00 -9.60
N LEU A 61 -9.04 24.14 -9.02
CA LEU A 61 -9.48 23.13 -8.05
C LEU A 61 -10.08 23.78 -6.79
N GLN A 62 -9.46 24.84 -6.27
CA GLN A 62 -9.99 25.59 -5.15
C GLN A 62 -11.34 26.24 -5.47
N ALA A 63 -11.48 26.91 -6.61
CA ALA A 63 -12.70 27.61 -7.00
C ALA A 63 -13.89 26.67 -7.24
N THR A 64 -13.61 25.41 -7.60
CA THR A 64 -14.64 24.39 -7.86
C THR A 64 -14.85 23.45 -6.66
N ASN A 65 -14.08 23.60 -5.59
CA ASN A 65 -14.04 22.70 -4.47
C ASN A 65 -13.82 21.24 -4.89
N THR A 66 -12.97 21.03 -5.88
CA THR A 66 -12.64 19.72 -6.46
C THR A 66 -11.26 19.31 -5.96
N SER A 67 -11.13 18.11 -5.44
CA SER A 67 -9.82 17.56 -5.08
C SER A 67 -9.02 17.21 -6.33
N LEU A 68 -7.70 17.10 -6.18
CA LEU A 68 -6.84 16.63 -7.29
C LEU A 68 -7.24 15.23 -7.75
N PHE A 69 -7.66 14.38 -6.83
CA PHE A 69 -8.09 13.02 -7.15
C PHE A 69 -9.36 13.02 -8.03
N GLU A 70 -10.40 13.75 -7.63
CA GLU A 70 -11.62 13.91 -8.43
C GLU A 70 -11.33 14.51 -9.82
N PHE A 71 -10.44 15.48 -9.89
CA PHE A 71 -10.01 16.04 -11.17
C PHE A 71 -9.33 14.97 -12.05
N MET A 72 -8.49 14.11 -11.46
CA MET A 72 -7.82 13.05 -12.20
C MET A 72 -8.81 12.01 -12.74
N GLU A 73 -9.89 11.71 -12.01
CA GLU A 73 -10.98 10.87 -12.50
C GLU A 73 -11.72 11.51 -13.69
N LEU A 74 -11.90 12.84 -13.67
CA LEU A 74 -12.50 13.57 -14.79
C LEU A 74 -11.56 13.70 -16.00
N ALA A 75 -10.26 13.70 -15.78
CA ALA A 75 -9.25 13.90 -16.81
C ALA A 75 -8.95 12.66 -17.65
N GLY A 76 -9.14 11.48 -17.10
CA GLY A 76 -8.79 10.22 -17.75
C GLY A 76 -9.73 9.07 -17.44
N GLU A 77 -9.31 7.88 -17.74
CA GLU A 77 -10.01 6.68 -17.24
C GLU A 77 -9.93 6.65 -15.70
N PRO A 78 -10.98 6.14 -15.02
CA PRO A 78 -10.99 6.05 -13.58
C PRO A 78 -9.69 5.39 -13.10
N TYR A 79 -8.99 6.07 -12.18
CA TYR A 79 -7.77 5.54 -11.58
C TYR A 79 -8.09 4.22 -10.91
N GLN A 80 -7.76 3.13 -11.58
CA GLN A 80 -7.70 1.83 -10.95
C GLN A 80 -6.27 1.69 -10.38
N PRO A 81 -6.11 1.77 -9.07
CA PRO A 81 -4.81 1.46 -8.47
C PRO A 81 -4.42 0.05 -8.94
N LYS A 82 -3.32 -0.05 -9.68
CA LYS A 82 -2.80 -1.38 -10.02
C LYS A 82 -2.47 -2.04 -8.70
N PRO A 83 -3.07 -3.19 -8.38
CA PRO A 83 -2.71 -3.90 -7.17
C PRO A 83 -1.22 -4.21 -7.21
N HIS A 84 -0.57 -4.00 -6.08
CA HIS A 84 0.81 -4.42 -5.93
C HIS A 84 0.82 -5.93 -5.73
N ILE A 85 1.59 -6.63 -6.57
CA ILE A 85 1.82 -8.06 -6.34
C ILE A 85 2.91 -8.19 -5.30
N ILE A 86 2.59 -8.82 -4.18
CA ILE A 86 3.55 -9.17 -3.14
C ILE A 86 3.78 -10.69 -3.12
N PRO A 87 5.01 -11.14 -2.85
CA PRO A 87 5.33 -12.57 -2.83
C PRO A 87 4.61 -13.28 -1.70
N LEU A 88 4.08 -14.48 -1.97
CA LEU A 88 3.37 -15.35 -1.02
C LEU A 88 4.12 -16.67 -0.83
N LEU A 89 4.31 -17.06 0.42
CA LEU A 89 4.87 -18.35 0.82
C LEU A 89 3.99 -19.02 1.89
N GLY A 90 3.83 -20.33 1.84
CA GLY A 90 3.18 -21.07 2.94
C GLY A 90 4.03 -21.06 4.21
N LEU A 91 3.41 -20.84 5.36
CA LEU A 91 4.09 -20.74 6.66
C LEU A 91 4.94 -21.99 6.96
N ALA A 92 4.45 -23.17 6.61
CA ALA A 92 5.19 -24.42 6.77
C ALA A 92 6.50 -24.50 5.98
N LYS A 93 6.61 -23.75 4.85
CA LYS A 93 7.86 -23.65 4.07
C LYS A 93 8.80 -22.59 4.63
N ALA A 94 8.26 -21.57 5.28
CA ALA A 94 9.00 -20.40 5.77
C ALA A 94 10.10 -20.78 6.81
N GLY A 95 9.91 -21.89 7.52
CA GLY A 95 10.91 -22.43 8.46
C GLY A 95 12.20 -22.95 7.81
N ARG A 96 12.15 -23.33 6.53
CA ARG A 96 13.32 -23.87 5.83
C ARG A 96 14.37 -22.78 5.59
N GLU A 97 15.63 -23.21 5.46
CA GLU A 97 16.72 -22.30 5.11
C GLU A 97 16.57 -21.75 3.69
N GLY A 98 17.11 -20.55 3.45
CA GLY A 98 17.18 -19.93 2.12
C GLY A 98 15.96 -19.10 1.72
N TYR A 99 14.88 -19.07 2.49
CA TYR A 99 13.72 -18.24 2.18
C TYR A 99 13.78 -16.83 2.77
N PHE A 100 14.57 -16.63 3.82
CA PHE A 100 14.70 -15.34 4.50
C PHE A 100 16.15 -15.09 4.91
N ASP A 101 16.55 -13.83 4.89
CA ASP A 101 17.81 -13.39 5.48
C ASP A 101 17.74 -13.29 7.02
N SER A 102 18.80 -12.77 7.64
CA SER A 102 18.91 -12.60 9.10
C SER A 102 17.96 -11.56 9.68
N ASP A 103 17.44 -10.67 8.84
CA ASP A 103 16.54 -9.57 9.24
C ASP A 103 15.08 -9.85 8.89
N GLY A 104 14.80 -11.02 8.29
CA GLY A 104 13.45 -11.47 7.94
C GLY A 104 12.94 -10.98 6.59
N TYR A 105 13.82 -10.48 5.72
CA TYR A 105 13.45 -10.16 4.35
C TYR A 105 13.42 -11.40 3.47
N PRO A 106 12.46 -11.48 2.55
CA PRO A 106 12.32 -12.64 1.69
C PRO A 106 13.44 -12.73 0.66
N LEU A 107 13.94 -13.93 0.42
CA LEU A 107 14.95 -14.27 -0.57
C LEU A 107 14.37 -15.16 -1.67
N GLY A 108 14.85 -15.00 -2.91
CA GLY A 108 14.46 -15.87 -4.02
C GLY A 108 12.96 -15.82 -4.37
N THR A 109 12.36 -14.65 -4.24
CA THR A 109 10.91 -14.45 -4.40
C THR A 109 10.38 -14.72 -5.80
N GLU A 110 11.24 -14.85 -6.81
CA GLU A 110 10.87 -15.15 -8.19
C GLU A 110 10.16 -16.50 -8.34
N SER A 111 10.39 -17.41 -7.40
CA SER A 111 9.77 -18.74 -7.36
C SER A 111 8.54 -18.83 -6.44
N TRP A 112 8.15 -17.71 -5.81
CA TRP A 112 7.00 -17.65 -4.92
C TRP A 112 5.73 -17.33 -5.70
N ASP A 113 4.60 -17.75 -5.17
CA ASP A 113 3.31 -17.27 -5.66
C ASP A 113 3.17 -15.77 -5.40
N GLY A 114 2.21 -15.13 -6.05
CA GLY A 114 1.93 -13.70 -5.86
C GLY A 114 0.49 -13.49 -5.42
N ILE A 115 0.28 -12.55 -4.52
CA ILE A 115 -1.06 -12.06 -4.19
C ILE A 115 -1.20 -10.57 -4.47
N GLU A 116 -2.40 -10.17 -4.86
CA GLU A 116 -2.75 -8.76 -5.00
C GLU A 116 -2.90 -8.10 -3.63
N PHE A 117 -2.19 -6.99 -3.44
CA PHE A 117 -2.29 -6.17 -2.25
C PHE A 117 -2.71 -4.75 -2.62
N PRO A 118 -3.82 -4.22 -2.06
CA PRO A 118 -4.44 -2.99 -2.55
C PRO A 118 -3.68 -1.71 -2.17
N PHE A 119 -2.69 -1.79 -1.29
CA PHE A 119 -1.98 -0.61 -0.80
C PHE A 119 -0.60 -0.49 -1.39
N ALA A 120 -0.09 0.77 -1.47
CA ALA A 120 1.31 1.00 -1.81
C ALA A 120 2.21 0.34 -0.75
N THR A 121 3.23 -0.39 -1.20
CA THR A 121 4.10 -1.16 -0.32
C THR A 121 5.48 -0.52 -0.23
N SER A 122 6.10 -0.61 0.95
CA SER A 122 7.54 -0.44 1.11
C SER A 122 8.27 -1.70 0.60
N LYS A 123 9.56 -1.58 0.37
CA LYS A 123 10.38 -2.73 -0.04
C LYS A 123 10.36 -3.82 1.04
N GLY A 124 10.40 -5.08 0.62
CA GLY A 124 10.53 -6.21 1.53
C GLY A 124 9.22 -6.71 2.17
N ILE A 125 8.06 -6.14 1.83
CA ILE A 125 6.75 -6.67 2.25
C ILE A 125 6.47 -7.97 1.50
N TYR A 126 5.97 -8.97 2.24
CA TYR A 126 5.60 -10.29 1.70
C TYR A 126 4.39 -10.85 2.43
N ALA A 127 3.82 -11.92 1.92
CA ALA A 127 2.71 -12.61 2.54
C ALA A 127 3.09 -14.04 2.96
N LEU A 128 2.49 -14.49 4.07
CA LEU A 128 2.54 -15.87 4.51
C LEU A 128 1.12 -16.44 4.60
N GLU A 129 0.93 -17.65 4.09
CA GLU A 129 -0.31 -18.38 4.26
C GLU A 129 -0.27 -19.18 5.55
N VAL A 130 -1.26 -18.96 6.41
CA VAL A 130 -1.36 -19.59 7.74
C VAL A 130 -1.55 -21.10 7.59
N SER A 131 -0.81 -21.86 8.39
CA SER A 131 -1.04 -23.28 8.63
C SER A 131 -1.16 -23.55 10.13
N GLY A 132 -2.12 -24.40 10.50
CA GLY A 132 -2.42 -24.70 11.90
C GLY A 132 -3.40 -23.71 12.55
N ASN A 133 -3.76 -24.00 13.80
CA ASN A 133 -4.89 -23.38 14.50
C ASN A 133 -4.51 -22.57 15.76
N SER A 134 -3.23 -22.33 16.00
CA SER A 134 -2.77 -21.65 17.24
C SER A 134 -3.23 -20.20 17.37
N MET A 135 -3.65 -19.59 16.26
CA MET A 135 -4.12 -18.21 16.22
C MET A 135 -5.64 -18.09 15.98
N GLU A 136 -6.36 -19.20 16.04
CA GLU A 136 -7.82 -19.17 16.02
C GLU A 136 -8.40 -18.48 17.27
N PRO A 137 -9.58 -17.84 17.15
CA PRO A 137 -10.39 -17.68 15.94
C PRO A 137 -9.97 -16.51 15.03
N ALA A 138 -8.93 -15.74 15.40
CA ALA A 138 -8.54 -14.54 14.69
C ALA A 138 -7.90 -14.83 13.31
N TYR A 139 -7.07 -15.89 13.24
CA TYR A 139 -6.47 -16.36 12.00
C TYR A 139 -6.73 -17.85 11.84
N ARG A 140 -7.18 -18.24 10.66
CA ARG A 140 -7.52 -19.62 10.32
C ARG A 140 -6.53 -20.15 9.29
N GLU A 141 -6.48 -21.46 9.15
CA GLU A 141 -5.71 -22.09 8.07
C GLU A 141 -6.16 -21.56 6.69
N GLY A 142 -5.20 -21.19 5.86
CA GLY A 142 -5.43 -20.58 4.55
C GLY A 142 -5.50 -19.04 4.54
N ASP A 143 -5.66 -18.38 5.69
CA ASP A 143 -5.59 -16.92 5.78
C ASP A 143 -4.21 -16.43 5.33
N LYS A 144 -4.18 -15.26 4.68
CA LYS A 144 -2.94 -14.66 4.18
C LYS A 144 -2.58 -13.47 5.04
N LEU A 145 -1.44 -13.56 5.68
CA LEU A 145 -0.88 -12.51 6.53
C LEU A 145 0.14 -11.70 5.73
N VAL A 146 0.01 -10.39 5.73
CA VAL A 146 0.99 -9.47 5.12
C VAL A 146 1.96 -9.02 6.21
N ILE A 147 3.25 -9.20 5.95
CA ILE A 147 4.34 -9.03 6.88
C ILE A 147 5.21 -7.86 6.44
N SER A 148 5.60 -7.03 7.41
CA SER A 148 6.57 -5.94 7.21
C SER A 148 7.75 -6.13 8.16
N PRO A 149 8.94 -6.48 7.65
CA PRO A 149 10.17 -6.53 8.46
C PRO A 149 10.55 -5.18 9.05
N ASP A 150 10.34 -4.08 8.31
CA ASP A 150 10.69 -2.72 8.72
C ASP A 150 9.78 -2.13 9.80
N SER A 151 8.61 -2.72 10.02
CA SER A 151 7.66 -2.17 10.99
C SER A 151 8.11 -2.41 12.42
N GLU A 152 8.13 -1.34 13.22
CA GLU A 152 8.39 -1.45 14.66
C GLU A 152 7.39 -2.40 15.32
N VAL A 153 7.92 -3.36 16.07
CA VAL A 153 7.12 -4.35 16.81
C VAL A 153 6.88 -3.87 18.24
N ARG A 154 5.62 -3.86 18.65
CA ARG A 154 5.17 -3.43 19.98
C ARG A 154 4.40 -4.53 20.69
N LYS A 155 4.33 -4.43 22.01
CA LYS A 155 3.46 -5.31 22.83
C LYS A 155 2.02 -5.30 22.31
N GLY A 156 1.45 -6.47 22.13
CA GLY A 156 0.11 -6.69 21.60
C GLY A 156 0.07 -6.86 20.07
N ASP A 157 1.16 -6.57 19.37
CA ASP A 157 1.21 -6.82 17.92
C ASP A 157 1.21 -8.32 17.61
N ARG A 158 0.62 -8.66 16.46
CA ARG A 158 0.79 -9.99 15.86
C ARG A 158 2.11 -9.99 15.11
N VAL A 159 2.89 -11.01 15.38
CA VAL A 159 4.25 -11.14 14.85
C VAL A 159 4.48 -12.50 14.24
N VAL A 160 5.31 -12.54 13.23
CA VAL A 160 5.95 -13.75 12.75
C VAL A 160 7.33 -13.81 13.38
N VAL A 161 7.68 -14.95 13.93
CA VAL A 161 8.97 -15.17 14.61
C VAL A 161 9.65 -16.37 13.99
N LYS A 162 10.95 -16.23 13.66
CA LYS A 162 11.82 -17.34 13.28
C LYS A 162 12.82 -17.61 14.38
N THR A 163 12.89 -18.85 14.82
CA THR A 163 13.83 -19.32 15.84
C THR A 163 15.11 -19.90 15.23
N ALA A 164 16.16 -20.00 16.03
CA ALA A 164 17.42 -20.65 15.65
C ALA A 164 17.25 -22.15 15.36
N SER A 165 16.18 -22.80 15.87
CA SER A 165 15.81 -24.17 15.50
C SER A 165 15.17 -24.29 14.11
N GLY A 166 14.94 -23.16 13.42
CA GLY A 166 14.30 -23.13 12.11
C GLY A 166 12.77 -23.08 12.15
N GLU A 167 12.16 -23.05 13.32
CA GLU A 167 10.71 -22.94 13.45
C GLU A 167 10.25 -21.51 13.10
N VAL A 168 9.18 -21.41 12.29
CA VAL A 168 8.49 -20.14 12.01
C VAL A 168 7.07 -20.24 12.54
N MET A 169 6.70 -19.26 13.34
CA MET A 169 5.39 -19.22 14.00
C MET A 169 4.77 -17.84 13.96
N VAL A 170 3.43 -17.79 14.00
CA VAL A 170 2.66 -16.56 14.18
C VAL A 170 2.13 -16.54 15.61
N LYS A 171 2.34 -15.44 16.33
CA LYS A 171 1.91 -15.25 17.71
C LYS A 171 1.56 -13.78 17.99
N GLU A 172 0.96 -13.52 19.14
CA GLU A 172 0.88 -12.17 19.71
C GLU A 172 2.09 -11.93 20.62
N LEU A 173 2.76 -10.79 20.44
CA LEU A 173 3.84 -10.39 21.35
C LEU A 173 3.25 -9.92 22.68
N LYS A 174 3.36 -10.74 23.73
CA LYS A 174 2.89 -10.40 25.08
C LYS A 174 3.87 -9.49 25.82
N HIS A 175 5.16 -9.81 25.71
CA HIS A 175 6.23 -9.06 26.33
C HIS A 175 7.57 -9.36 25.65
N GLN A 176 8.45 -8.37 25.62
CA GLN A 176 9.85 -8.54 25.23
C GLN A 176 10.78 -7.76 26.15
N SER A 177 11.94 -8.32 26.40
CA SER A 177 13.03 -7.74 27.13
C SER A 177 14.35 -7.99 26.41
N ALA A 178 15.46 -7.49 26.94
CA ALA A 178 16.80 -7.79 26.40
C ALA A 178 17.17 -9.28 26.43
N ARG A 179 16.51 -10.09 27.29
CA ARG A 179 16.84 -11.51 27.47
C ARG A 179 15.77 -12.47 27.02
N GLN A 180 14.51 -12.07 27.06
CA GLN A 180 13.37 -12.98 26.86
C GLN A 180 12.29 -12.33 26.01
N ILE A 181 11.60 -13.17 25.25
CA ILE A 181 10.41 -12.85 24.46
C ILE A 181 9.30 -13.80 24.90
N CYS A 182 8.16 -13.27 25.29
CA CYS A 182 6.97 -14.03 25.62
C CYS A 182 5.93 -13.84 24.50
N LEU A 183 5.55 -14.96 23.90
CA LEU A 183 4.63 -15.05 22.77
C LEU A 183 3.35 -15.76 23.22
N LYS A 184 2.20 -15.18 22.87
CA LYS A 184 0.89 -15.71 23.20
C LYS A 184 0.23 -16.31 21.98
N SER A 185 -0.33 -17.51 22.12
CA SER A 185 -1.30 -18.07 21.19
C SER A 185 -2.67 -17.45 21.45
N LEU A 186 -3.43 -17.12 20.39
CA LEU A 186 -4.81 -16.65 20.58
C LEU A 186 -5.75 -17.80 20.90
N ASN A 187 -5.48 -18.97 20.36
CA ASN A 187 -6.18 -20.19 20.74
C ASN A 187 -5.68 -20.67 22.11
N THR A 188 -6.58 -20.65 23.08
CA THR A 188 -6.28 -21.02 24.49
C THR A 188 -5.90 -22.48 24.69
N GLN A 189 -6.09 -23.34 23.70
CA GLN A 189 -5.62 -24.73 23.72
C GLN A 189 -4.09 -24.82 23.55
N HIS A 190 -3.46 -23.75 23.08
CA HIS A 190 -2.01 -23.67 22.92
C HIS A 190 -1.42 -22.78 24.02
N PRO A 191 -0.41 -23.25 24.76
CA PRO A 191 0.21 -22.46 25.81
C PRO A 191 0.98 -21.26 25.26
N ASP A 192 1.23 -20.27 26.12
CA ASP A 192 2.19 -19.21 25.84
C ASP A 192 3.60 -19.80 25.68
N ILE A 193 4.42 -19.20 24.84
CA ILE A 193 5.78 -19.64 24.55
C ILE A 193 6.76 -18.58 25.06
N GLU A 194 7.71 -19.02 25.88
CA GLU A 194 8.82 -18.19 26.31
C GLU A 194 10.09 -18.60 25.56
N LEU A 195 10.74 -17.65 24.92
CA LEU A 195 11.97 -17.83 24.16
C LEU A 195 13.06 -16.94 24.74
N ASN A 196 14.31 -17.43 24.77
CA ASN A 196 15.44 -16.53 24.97
C ASN A 196 15.57 -15.61 23.75
N ARG A 197 15.90 -14.36 23.95
CA ARG A 197 16.10 -13.41 22.83
C ARG A 197 17.16 -13.89 21.84
N ALA A 198 18.19 -14.59 22.33
CA ALA A 198 19.26 -15.18 21.53
C ALA A 198 18.78 -16.32 20.59
N ASP A 199 17.67 -16.97 20.93
CA ASP A 199 17.11 -18.06 20.14
C ASP A 199 16.17 -17.56 19.04
N VAL A 200 15.93 -16.24 18.93
CA VAL A 200 15.11 -15.62 17.90
C VAL A 200 16.01 -14.99 16.86
N ILE A 201 15.98 -15.52 15.63
CA ILE A 201 16.74 -14.97 14.50
C ILE A 201 16.15 -13.62 14.10
N TRP A 202 14.84 -13.62 13.78
CA TRP A 202 14.11 -12.40 13.47
C TRP A 202 12.67 -12.45 13.95
N MET A 203 12.06 -11.28 14.07
CA MET A 203 10.65 -11.07 14.40
C MET A 203 10.12 -9.91 13.56
N ALA A 204 9.05 -10.14 12.81
CA ALA A 204 8.45 -9.16 11.91
C ALA A 204 6.97 -8.99 12.21
N ARG A 205 6.45 -7.79 11.99
CA ARG A 205 5.07 -7.43 12.30
C ARG A 205 4.10 -7.87 11.20
N VAL A 206 2.98 -8.45 11.60
CA VAL A 206 1.81 -8.63 10.73
C VAL A 206 1.08 -7.30 10.62
N ILE A 207 0.98 -6.75 9.42
CA ILE A 207 0.38 -5.43 9.17
C ILE A 207 -1.02 -5.52 8.56
N TRP A 208 -1.38 -6.66 7.99
CA TRP A 208 -2.68 -6.89 7.36
C TRP A 208 -2.97 -8.38 7.25
N VAL A 209 -4.25 -8.73 7.14
CA VAL A 209 -4.73 -10.11 6.94
C VAL A 209 -5.86 -10.12 5.92
N SER A 210 -5.85 -11.10 5.01
CA SER A 210 -6.95 -11.43 4.12
C SER A 210 -7.59 -12.73 4.59
N GLN A 211 -8.87 -12.71 4.79
CA GLN A 211 -9.71 -13.86 5.14
C GLN A 211 -10.60 -14.25 3.97
#